data_ea36d2505e64481da22c20c8318cdac5
#
_entry.id   ea36d2505e64481da22c20c8318cdac5
#
_cell.length_a   1.000
_cell.length_b   1.000
_cell.length_c   1.000
_cell.angle_alpha   90.00
_cell.angle_beta   90.00
_cell.angle_gamma   90.00
#
_symmetry.space_group_name_H-M   'P 1'
#
loop_
_entity.id
_entity.type
_entity.pdbx_description
1 polymer ?
#
loop_
_entity_poly.entity_id
_entity_poly.type
_entity_poly.pdbx_seq_one_letter_code
_entity_poly.pdbx_strand_id
1 'polypeptide(L)'
;KLPVESTYIYSLFQAHNGSLYIGTSGSGLLIYDPNTKLFTHYYTDNCALISNNIYTILSDQEQTIFISTENGLVSFNPQVKTFHNWTKEQGLMTIHFNAESGILRSNNNFIFGSSDGAVEFHKDMKIPRTYSSKMVFSDFSLFYQTLYPGDKNSPLKEDIDETHTLKLEYDQNIFSIKVSSINYDYPSNILYSYKMEGFYDEWSRPGNENIIRFTNLSPG
;
A
#
# COMPACT_ATOMS: atom_id res chain seq x y z
N LYS A 1 -16.12 24.15 10.83
CA LYS A 1 -16.05 23.85 9.39
C LYS A 1 -15.02 22.74 9.20
N LEU A 2 -15.33 21.71 8.41
CA LEU A 2 -14.37 20.67 8.07
C LEU A 2 -13.22 21.25 7.23
N PRO A 3 -11.98 20.75 7.39
CA PRO A 3 -10.82 21.25 6.65
C PRO A 3 -10.71 20.66 5.23
N VAL A 4 -11.80 20.18 4.65
CA VAL A 4 -11.86 19.52 3.33
C VAL A 4 -13.03 20.06 2.52
N GLU A 5 -12.96 19.89 1.21
CA GLU A 5 -13.99 20.37 0.27
C GLU A 5 -15.21 19.45 0.18
N SER A 6 -15.08 18.17 0.60
CA SER A 6 -16.19 17.23 0.56
C SER A 6 -17.35 17.70 1.44
N THR A 7 -18.54 17.67 0.87
CA THR A 7 -19.79 18.04 1.55
C THR A 7 -20.57 16.83 2.04
N TYR A 8 -20.21 15.61 1.59
CA TYR A 8 -20.90 14.40 1.96
C TYR A 8 -20.12 13.61 3.00
N ILE A 9 -20.78 13.36 4.14
CA ILE A 9 -20.30 12.50 5.21
C ILE A 9 -21.09 11.22 5.13
N TYR A 10 -20.40 10.08 4.96
CA TYR A 10 -21.03 8.77 4.92
C TYR A 10 -21.09 8.11 6.30
N SER A 11 -20.14 8.40 7.19
CA SER A 11 -20.11 7.77 8.51
C SER A 11 -19.46 8.64 9.56
N LEU A 12 -19.95 8.50 10.79
CA LEU A 12 -19.42 9.12 11.99
C LEU A 12 -19.21 8.02 13.05
N PHE A 13 -18.04 8.00 13.64
CA PHE A 13 -17.74 7.09 14.74
C PHE A 13 -16.98 7.84 15.83
N GLN A 14 -17.45 7.74 17.08
CA GLN A 14 -16.75 8.29 18.24
C GLN A 14 -16.01 7.19 19.00
N ALA A 15 -14.70 7.32 19.09
CA ALA A 15 -13.87 6.40 19.88
C ALA A 15 -14.00 6.69 21.39
N HIS A 16 -13.59 5.74 22.23
CA HIS A 16 -13.66 5.85 23.70
C HIS A 16 -12.86 7.03 24.27
N ASN A 17 -11.79 7.45 23.59
CA ASN A 17 -10.99 8.63 23.95
C ASN A 17 -11.64 9.96 23.55
N GLY A 18 -12.85 9.92 22.99
CA GLY A 18 -13.60 11.08 22.53
C GLY A 18 -13.26 11.54 21.10
N SER A 19 -12.23 10.99 20.46
CA SER A 19 -11.90 11.32 19.07
C SER A 19 -13.04 10.96 18.13
N LEU A 20 -13.36 11.87 17.21
CA LEU A 20 -14.42 11.66 16.22
C LEU A 20 -13.80 11.31 14.87
N TYR A 21 -14.13 10.16 14.36
CA TYR A 21 -13.77 9.67 13.03
C TYR A 21 -14.87 10.00 12.05
N ILE A 22 -14.51 10.61 10.94
CA ILE A 22 -15.45 11.13 9.93
C ILE A 22 -15.09 10.52 8.59
N GLY A 23 -15.94 9.66 8.08
CA GLY A 23 -15.84 9.07 6.75
C GLY A 23 -16.51 9.94 5.71
N THR A 24 -15.79 10.30 4.66
CA THR A 24 -16.26 11.23 3.63
C THR A 24 -16.42 10.58 2.27
N SER A 25 -17.16 11.25 1.40
CA SER A 25 -17.18 10.97 -0.03
C SER A 25 -16.05 11.73 -0.71
N GLY A 26 -15.01 11.02 -1.15
CA GLY A 26 -13.94 11.57 -1.99
C GLY A 26 -12.83 12.34 -1.25
N SER A 27 -12.97 12.59 0.07
CA SER A 27 -11.94 13.30 0.84
C SER A 27 -11.25 12.42 1.90
N GLY A 28 -11.48 11.10 1.90
CA GLY A 28 -10.84 10.18 2.83
C GLY A 28 -11.38 10.24 4.26
N LEU A 29 -10.51 9.97 5.22
CA LEU A 29 -10.80 9.88 6.63
C LEU A 29 -10.30 11.12 7.37
N LEU A 30 -11.20 11.78 8.11
CA LEU A 30 -10.86 12.84 9.05
C LEU A 30 -10.98 12.33 10.48
N ILE A 31 -10.03 12.70 11.31
CA ILE A 31 -10.06 12.41 12.75
C ILE A 31 -9.97 13.74 13.51
N TYR A 32 -11.01 14.06 14.27
CA TYR A 32 -11.03 15.22 15.15
C TYR A 32 -10.66 14.79 16.56
N ASP A 33 -9.66 15.43 17.13
CA ASP A 33 -9.28 15.26 18.53
C ASP A 33 -9.92 16.39 19.37
N PRO A 34 -10.82 16.08 20.32
CA PRO A 34 -11.49 17.09 21.14
C PRO A 34 -10.55 17.79 22.13
N ASN A 35 -9.43 17.18 22.51
CA ASN A 35 -8.48 17.76 23.45
C ASN A 35 -7.64 18.86 22.80
N THR A 36 -7.11 18.57 21.62
CA THR A 36 -6.29 19.53 20.85
C THR A 36 -7.11 20.43 19.96
N LYS A 37 -8.36 20.04 19.67
CA LYS A 37 -9.28 20.71 18.71
C LYS A 37 -8.73 20.71 17.27
N LEU A 38 -7.85 19.77 16.95
CA LEU A 38 -7.24 19.65 15.64
C LEU A 38 -7.84 18.50 14.85
N PHE A 39 -7.76 18.61 13.53
CA PHE A 39 -8.08 17.56 12.60
C PHE A 39 -6.80 16.90 12.07
N THR A 40 -6.79 15.57 12.01
CA THR A 40 -5.84 14.80 11.21
C THR A 40 -6.57 14.30 9.97
N HIS A 41 -5.97 14.44 8.79
CA HIS A 41 -6.58 14.08 7.52
C HIS A 41 -5.77 13.01 6.81
N TYR A 42 -6.40 11.86 6.55
CA TYR A 42 -5.85 10.72 5.84
C TYR A 42 -6.57 10.51 4.52
N TYR A 43 -5.81 10.44 3.43
CA TYR A 43 -6.30 10.20 2.07
C TYR A 43 -5.25 9.43 1.25
N THR A 44 -5.63 8.92 0.10
CA THR A 44 -4.81 7.99 -0.70
C THR A 44 -3.39 8.46 -0.99
N ASP A 45 -3.18 9.78 -1.14
CA ASP A 45 -1.88 10.34 -1.52
C ASP A 45 -0.94 10.56 -0.31
N ASN A 46 -1.45 10.52 0.92
CA ASN A 46 -0.63 10.76 2.12
C ASN A 46 -0.50 9.55 3.05
N CYS A 47 -1.21 8.48 2.79
CA CYS A 47 -1.14 7.24 3.57
C CYS A 47 -1.52 6.02 2.72
N ALA A 48 -1.45 4.83 3.31
CA ALA A 48 -1.81 3.58 2.64
C ALA A 48 -3.34 3.33 2.59
N LEU A 49 -4.18 4.36 2.60
CA LEU A 49 -5.62 4.23 2.44
C LEU A 49 -5.95 3.85 0.99
N ILE A 50 -6.79 2.82 0.80
CA ILE A 50 -7.09 2.23 -0.52
C ILE A 50 -8.11 3.04 -1.34
N SER A 51 -8.92 3.89 -0.68
CA SER A 51 -9.92 4.75 -1.32
C SER A 51 -10.23 5.97 -0.46
N ASN A 52 -10.58 7.08 -1.10
CA ASN A 52 -11.05 8.29 -0.43
C ASN A 52 -12.56 8.27 -0.14
N ASN A 53 -13.29 7.24 -0.60
CA ASN A 53 -14.69 7.00 -0.26
C ASN A 53 -14.79 6.09 0.96
N ILE A 54 -15.09 6.67 2.12
CA ILE A 54 -15.15 5.99 3.42
C ILE A 54 -16.61 5.75 3.79
N TYR A 55 -17.06 4.51 3.71
CA TYR A 55 -18.48 4.17 3.82
C TYR A 55 -18.95 3.89 5.24
N THR A 56 -18.24 3.04 5.97
CA THR A 56 -18.62 2.67 7.35
C THR A 56 -17.38 2.56 8.22
N ILE A 57 -17.45 3.05 9.44
CA ILE A 57 -16.36 3.03 10.41
C ILE A 57 -16.85 2.30 11.66
N LEU A 58 -16.17 1.23 12.06
CA LEU A 58 -16.41 0.47 13.27
C LEU A 58 -15.10 0.29 14.04
N SER A 59 -15.19 0.04 15.34
CA SER A 59 -14.01 -0.24 16.17
C SER A 59 -14.25 -1.44 17.07
N ASP A 60 -13.20 -2.19 17.31
CA ASP A 60 -13.17 -3.18 18.39
C ASP A 60 -12.90 -2.53 19.76
N GLN A 61 -12.88 -3.36 20.79
CA GLN A 61 -12.57 -2.91 22.16
C GLN A 61 -11.08 -2.53 22.34
N GLU A 62 -10.21 -3.00 21.47
CA GLU A 62 -8.76 -2.74 21.47
C GLU A 62 -8.40 -1.49 20.65
N GLN A 63 -9.41 -0.76 20.18
CA GLN A 63 -9.29 0.48 19.41
C GLN A 63 -8.75 0.29 17.98
N THR A 64 -8.72 -0.92 17.44
CA THR A 64 -8.51 -1.10 16.01
C THR A 64 -9.76 -0.63 15.27
N ILE A 65 -9.58 0.25 14.31
CA ILE A 65 -10.66 0.81 13.49
C ILE A 65 -10.77 0.01 12.20
N PHE A 66 -11.95 -0.50 11.91
CA PHE A 66 -12.26 -1.16 10.64
C PHE A 66 -13.11 -0.23 9.79
N ILE A 67 -12.71 -0.05 8.55
CA ILE A 67 -13.28 0.94 7.62
C ILE A 67 -13.63 0.22 6.32
N SER A 68 -14.90 0.23 5.94
CA SER A 68 -15.29 -0.18 4.60
C SER A 68 -15.17 0.98 3.63
N THR A 69 -14.69 0.68 2.44
CA THR A 69 -14.44 1.67 1.38
C THR A 69 -15.02 1.19 0.05
N GLU A 70 -14.94 2.01 -0.97
CA GLU A 70 -15.31 1.65 -2.34
C GLU A 70 -14.48 0.48 -2.89
N ASN A 71 -13.21 0.34 -2.46
CA ASN A 71 -12.25 -0.59 -3.04
C ASN A 71 -11.79 -1.71 -2.07
N GLY A 72 -12.50 -1.92 -0.98
CA GLY A 72 -12.16 -2.95 0.00
C GLY A 72 -12.35 -2.52 1.44
N LEU A 73 -11.80 -3.33 2.34
CA LEU A 73 -11.83 -3.11 3.77
C LEU A 73 -10.44 -2.63 4.24
N VAL A 74 -10.42 -1.72 5.18
CA VAL A 74 -9.19 -1.18 5.77
C VAL A 74 -9.22 -1.38 7.27
N SER A 75 -8.16 -1.89 7.88
CA SER A 75 -7.94 -1.76 9.31
C SER A 75 -6.93 -0.65 9.59
N PHE A 76 -7.23 0.19 10.57
CA PHE A 76 -6.39 1.31 10.99
C PHE A 76 -6.08 1.19 12.47
N ASN A 77 -4.79 1.21 12.80
CA ASN A 77 -4.32 1.29 14.18
C ASN A 77 -3.96 2.75 14.49
N PRO A 78 -4.74 3.45 15.34
CA PRO A 78 -4.51 4.86 15.63
C PRO A 78 -3.26 5.13 16.49
N GLN A 79 -2.75 4.15 17.24
CA GLN A 79 -1.59 4.32 18.11
C GLN A 79 -0.29 4.41 17.30
N VAL A 80 -0.14 3.51 16.32
CA VAL A 80 1.04 3.47 15.43
C VAL A 80 0.78 4.13 14.08
N LYS A 81 -0.44 4.60 13.84
CA LYS A 81 -0.89 5.29 12.61
C LYS A 81 -0.67 4.47 11.34
N THR A 82 -0.87 3.15 11.43
CA THR A 82 -0.70 2.24 10.31
C THR A 82 -2.04 1.80 9.74
N PHE A 83 -2.10 1.72 8.41
CA PHE A 83 -3.23 1.20 7.66
C PHE A 83 -2.88 -0.17 7.10
N HIS A 84 -3.82 -1.10 7.13
CA HIS A 84 -3.74 -2.37 6.43
C HIS A 84 -4.98 -2.56 5.58
N ASN A 85 -4.76 -2.83 4.28
CA ASN A 85 -5.83 -2.99 3.31
C ASN A 85 -6.14 -4.48 3.11
N TRP A 86 -7.43 -4.79 3.05
CA TRP A 86 -7.96 -6.10 2.77
C TRP A 86 -8.66 -6.06 1.42
N THR A 87 -8.19 -6.87 0.49
CA THR A 87 -8.67 -6.98 -0.88
C THR A 87 -9.08 -8.41 -1.21
N LYS A 88 -9.54 -8.67 -2.42
CA LYS A 88 -9.85 -10.04 -2.88
C LYS A 88 -8.66 -10.98 -2.77
N GLU A 89 -7.46 -10.47 -2.96
CA GLU A 89 -6.22 -11.25 -2.87
C GLU A 89 -5.93 -11.72 -1.45
N GLN A 90 -6.39 -10.98 -0.45
CA GLN A 90 -6.30 -11.35 0.96
C GLN A 90 -7.53 -12.12 1.46
N GLY A 91 -8.35 -12.61 0.54
CA GLY A 91 -9.47 -13.49 0.85
C GLY A 91 -10.80 -12.78 1.07
N LEU A 92 -10.93 -11.47 0.81
CA LEU A 92 -12.24 -10.84 0.78
C LEU A 92 -13.06 -11.37 -0.41
N MET A 93 -14.28 -11.78 -0.16
CA MET A 93 -15.20 -12.26 -1.20
C MET A 93 -15.70 -11.12 -2.10
N THR A 94 -15.77 -9.90 -1.56
CA THR A 94 -16.16 -8.68 -2.27
C THR A 94 -15.32 -7.49 -1.84
N ILE A 95 -15.19 -6.49 -2.71
CA ILE A 95 -14.57 -5.20 -2.39
C ILE A 95 -15.57 -4.04 -2.49
N HIS A 96 -16.79 -4.30 -2.94
CA HIS A 96 -17.83 -3.29 -3.18
C HIS A 96 -18.77 -3.17 -1.98
N PHE A 97 -18.32 -2.43 -0.97
CA PHE A 97 -19.12 -2.20 0.23
C PHE A 97 -20.16 -1.09 0.03
N ASN A 98 -21.19 -1.10 0.86
CA ASN A 98 -22.24 -0.10 0.86
C ASN A 98 -22.03 0.92 1.98
N ALA A 99 -22.43 2.16 1.73
CA ALA A 99 -22.39 3.20 2.74
C ALA A 99 -23.32 2.86 3.94
N GLU A 100 -22.91 3.27 5.13
CA GLU A 100 -23.67 3.09 6.38
C GLU A 100 -24.11 1.65 6.68
N SER A 101 -23.46 0.67 6.05
CA SER A 101 -23.86 -0.73 6.12
C SER A 101 -22.82 -1.55 6.91
N GLY A 102 -22.84 -1.43 8.23
CA GLY A 102 -21.97 -2.21 9.07
C GLY A 102 -22.41 -2.22 10.54
N ILE A 103 -22.09 -3.32 11.23
CA ILE A 103 -22.36 -3.51 12.64
C ILE A 103 -21.27 -4.36 13.30
N LEU A 104 -20.97 -4.04 14.56
CA LEU A 104 -20.24 -4.90 15.47
C LEU A 104 -21.21 -5.68 16.34
N ARG A 105 -21.16 -7.01 16.26
CA ARG A 105 -21.99 -7.90 17.10
C ARG A 105 -21.39 -8.09 18.49
N SER A 106 -22.23 -8.51 19.43
CA SER A 106 -21.82 -8.80 20.82
C SER A 106 -20.75 -9.89 20.95
N ASN A 107 -20.63 -10.79 19.96
CA ASN A 107 -19.60 -11.81 19.89
C ASN A 107 -18.27 -11.32 19.26
N ASN A 108 -18.09 -10.01 19.12
CA ASN A 108 -16.94 -9.35 18.47
C ASN A 108 -16.75 -9.69 16.97
N ASN A 109 -17.83 -10.09 16.30
CA ASN A 109 -17.84 -10.20 14.84
C ASN A 109 -18.24 -8.88 14.21
N PHE A 110 -17.47 -8.44 13.24
CA PHE A 110 -17.82 -7.33 12.36
C PHE A 110 -18.61 -7.86 11.18
N ILE A 111 -19.65 -7.15 10.80
CA ILE A 111 -20.41 -7.41 9.57
C ILE A 111 -20.46 -6.12 8.78
N PHE A 112 -20.05 -6.19 7.51
CA PHE A 112 -20.17 -5.11 6.56
C PHE A 112 -21.01 -5.55 5.37
N GLY A 113 -22.01 -4.75 5.03
CA GLY A 113 -22.85 -4.97 3.85
C GLY A 113 -22.15 -4.56 2.56
N SER A 114 -22.40 -5.32 1.51
CA SER A 114 -21.87 -5.10 0.17
C SER A 114 -22.94 -5.30 -0.90
N SER A 115 -22.62 -4.97 -2.16
CA SER A 115 -23.50 -5.24 -3.29
C SER A 115 -23.75 -6.73 -3.53
N ASP A 116 -22.83 -7.59 -3.07
CA ASP A 116 -22.86 -9.04 -3.28
C ASP A 116 -23.33 -9.82 -2.03
N GLY A 117 -23.77 -9.12 -0.97
CA GLY A 117 -24.19 -9.71 0.28
C GLY A 117 -23.56 -9.05 1.49
N ALA A 118 -23.09 -9.83 2.47
CA ALA A 118 -22.41 -9.31 3.66
C ALA A 118 -21.12 -10.07 3.94
N VAL A 119 -20.11 -9.35 4.39
CA VAL A 119 -18.84 -9.90 4.85
C VAL A 119 -18.84 -9.92 6.37
N GLU A 120 -18.70 -11.11 6.96
CA GLU A 120 -18.56 -11.28 8.41
C GLU A 120 -17.15 -11.79 8.73
N PHE A 121 -16.51 -11.20 9.75
CA PHE A 121 -15.23 -11.66 10.27
C PHE A 121 -15.11 -11.36 11.76
N HIS A 122 -14.29 -12.16 12.46
CA HIS A 122 -13.98 -11.92 13.87
C HIS A 122 -12.89 -10.87 14.02
N LYS A 123 -12.92 -10.12 15.14
CA LYS A 123 -11.90 -9.10 15.46
C LYS A 123 -10.46 -9.62 15.38
N ASP A 124 -10.24 -10.89 15.72
CA ASP A 124 -8.92 -11.53 15.67
C ASP A 124 -8.53 -12.01 14.27
N MET A 125 -9.19 -11.48 13.23
CA MET A 125 -8.78 -11.73 11.84
C MET A 125 -7.29 -11.40 11.71
N LYS A 126 -6.49 -12.43 11.46
CA LYS A 126 -5.04 -12.26 11.39
C LYS A 126 -4.71 -11.39 10.19
N ILE A 127 -4.12 -10.25 10.47
CA ILE A 127 -3.41 -9.49 9.44
C ILE A 127 -2.36 -10.46 8.86
N PRO A 128 -2.39 -10.72 7.56
CA PRO A 128 -1.35 -11.54 6.95
C PRO A 128 -0.01 -10.94 7.36
N ARG A 129 0.88 -11.76 7.92
CA ARG A 129 2.20 -11.27 8.29
C ARG A 129 2.84 -10.73 7.03
N THR A 130 3.34 -9.51 7.10
CA THR A 130 4.25 -8.99 6.07
C THR A 130 5.49 -9.86 6.11
N TYR A 131 5.53 -10.87 5.26
CA TYR A 131 6.76 -11.64 5.08
C TYR A 131 7.74 -10.74 4.37
N SER A 132 8.94 -10.61 4.93
CA SER A 132 10.07 -10.09 4.18
C SER A 132 10.32 -11.07 3.03
N SER A 133 9.78 -10.76 1.86
CA SER A 133 10.01 -11.57 0.68
C SER A 133 11.45 -11.37 0.21
N LYS A 134 12.09 -12.47 -0.21
CA LYS A 134 13.41 -12.37 -0.83
C LYS A 134 13.28 -11.57 -2.12
N MET A 135 14.03 -10.48 -2.22
CA MET A 135 14.18 -9.76 -3.48
C MET A 135 15.32 -10.36 -4.29
N VAL A 136 15.11 -10.44 -5.60
CA VAL A 136 16.10 -10.91 -6.57
C VAL A 136 16.12 -9.94 -7.76
N PHE A 137 17.29 -9.76 -8.33
CA PHE A 137 17.41 -9.12 -9.64
C PHE A 137 17.12 -10.15 -10.72
N SER A 138 16.08 -9.93 -11.53
CA SER A 138 15.63 -10.94 -12.49
C SER A 138 16.14 -10.71 -13.91
N ASP A 139 16.29 -9.48 -14.33
CA ASP A 139 16.72 -9.14 -15.68
C ASP A 139 17.60 -7.89 -15.68
N PHE A 140 18.56 -7.89 -16.57
CA PHE A 140 19.37 -6.72 -16.94
C PHE A 140 19.09 -6.35 -18.39
N SER A 141 18.86 -5.07 -18.67
CA SER A 141 18.67 -4.58 -20.03
C SER A 141 19.59 -3.41 -20.31
N LEU A 142 20.21 -3.42 -21.46
CA LEU A 142 21.03 -2.33 -22.01
C LEU A 142 20.36 -1.79 -23.26
N PHE A 143 20.14 -0.48 -23.34
CA PHE A 143 19.41 0.17 -24.44
C PHE A 143 18.06 -0.51 -24.74
N TYR A 144 17.30 -0.84 -23.69
CA TYR A 144 15.98 -1.53 -23.75
C TYR A 144 16.02 -2.97 -24.27
N GLN A 145 17.20 -3.54 -24.50
CA GLN A 145 17.38 -4.94 -24.87
C GLN A 145 17.82 -5.75 -23.65
N THR A 146 17.08 -6.77 -23.30
CA THR A 146 17.46 -7.69 -22.22
C THR A 146 18.66 -8.52 -22.68
N LEU A 147 19.67 -8.61 -21.82
CA LEU A 147 20.93 -9.33 -22.07
C LEU A 147 21.16 -10.35 -20.97
N TYR A 148 21.64 -11.52 -21.39
CA TYR A 148 22.03 -12.62 -20.51
C TYR A 148 23.54 -12.86 -20.56
N PRO A 149 24.09 -13.63 -19.60
CA PRO A 149 25.49 -14.06 -19.66
C PRO A 149 25.79 -14.82 -20.97
N GLY A 150 26.85 -14.39 -21.65
CA GLY A 150 27.26 -14.98 -22.93
C GLY A 150 26.65 -14.37 -24.20
N ASP A 151 25.67 -13.45 -24.05
CA ASP A 151 25.16 -12.73 -25.21
C ASP A 151 26.22 -11.79 -25.78
N LYS A 152 26.13 -11.52 -27.08
CA LYS A 152 27.02 -10.56 -27.76
C LYS A 152 26.80 -9.17 -27.15
N ASN A 153 27.87 -8.55 -26.71
CA ASN A 153 27.89 -7.25 -26.02
C ASN A 153 27.28 -7.25 -24.61
N SER A 154 27.04 -8.40 -24.01
CA SER A 154 26.60 -8.47 -22.61
C SER A 154 27.76 -8.13 -21.68
N PRO A 155 27.59 -7.19 -20.74
CA PRO A 155 28.55 -6.96 -19.68
C PRO A 155 28.48 -8.00 -18.56
N LEU A 156 27.46 -8.88 -18.58
CA LEU A 156 27.24 -9.90 -17.58
C LEU A 156 28.16 -11.10 -17.81
N LYS A 157 28.82 -11.55 -16.74
CA LYS A 157 29.58 -12.79 -16.69
C LYS A 157 28.81 -13.95 -16.07
N GLU A 158 27.88 -13.61 -15.22
CA GLU A 158 26.96 -14.48 -14.45
C GLU A 158 25.60 -13.82 -14.35
N ASP A 159 24.58 -14.52 -13.86
CA ASP A 159 23.23 -13.95 -13.72
C ASP A 159 23.27 -12.67 -12.89
N ILE A 160 22.39 -11.72 -13.22
CA ILE A 160 22.38 -10.39 -12.59
C ILE A 160 22.22 -10.46 -11.06
N ASP A 161 21.49 -11.44 -10.54
CA ASP A 161 21.30 -11.65 -9.08
C ASP A 161 22.60 -12.10 -8.38
N GLU A 162 23.50 -12.76 -9.10
CA GLU A 162 24.82 -13.21 -8.60
C GLU A 162 25.93 -12.19 -8.89
N THR A 163 25.65 -11.21 -9.77
CA THR A 163 26.64 -10.22 -10.20
C THR A 163 26.85 -9.17 -9.10
N HIS A 164 28.02 -9.19 -8.47
CA HIS A 164 28.41 -8.20 -7.46
C HIS A 164 28.98 -6.90 -8.05
N THR A 165 29.51 -6.94 -9.24
CA THR A 165 30.12 -5.78 -9.90
C THR A 165 29.80 -5.81 -11.39
N LEU A 166 29.10 -4.80 -11.86
CA LEU A 166 28.78 -4.60 -13.27
C LEU A 166 29.66 -3.47 -13.81
N LYS A 167 30.44 -3.77 -14.85
CA LYS A 167 31.26 -2.76 -15.55
C LYS A 167 30.59 -2.44 -16.88
N LEU A 168 30.28 -1.17 -17.07
CA LEU A 168 29.71 -0.63 -18.30
C LEU A 168 30.72 0.24 -19.02
N GLU A 169 30.69 0.22 -20.34
CA GLU A 169 31.47 1.14 -21.16
C GLU A 169 30.86 2.55 -21.12
N TYR A 170 31.62 3.57 -21.48
CA TYR A 170 31.22 4.98 -21.37
C TYR A 170 29.94 5.32 -22.16
N ASP A 171 29.66 4.59 -23.22
CA ASP A 171 28.49 4.75 -24.08
C ASP A 171 27.32 3.89 -23.62
N GLN A 172 27.50 2.98 -22.66
CA GLN A 172 26.46 2.11 -22.07
C GLN A 172 25.76 2.79 -20.89
N ASN A 173 25.32 4.02 -21.08
CA ASN A 173 24.76 4.88 -20.04
C ASN A 173 23.24 4.82 -19.87
N ILE A 174 22.57 3.95 -20.62
CA ILE A 174 21.13 3.68 -20.52
C ILE A 174 20.93 2.19 -20.25
N PHE A 175 20.59 1.87 -18.99
CA PHE A 175 20.30 0.50 -18.62
C PHE A 175 19.13 0.41 -17.64
N SER A 176 18.59 -0.78 -17.49
CA SER A 176 17.58 -1.06 -16.48
C SER A 176 17.82 -2.41 -15.82
N ILE A 177 17.41 -2.48 -14.56
CA ILE A 177 17.42 -3.70 -13.77
C ILE A 177 15.98 -3.99 -13.37
N LYS A 178 15.52 -5.20 -13.63
CA LYS A 178 14.22 -5.66 -13.16
C LYS A 178 14.39 -6.39 -11.84
N VAL A 179 13.56 -6.00 -10.88
CA VAL A 179 13.54 -6.57 -9.53
C VAL A 179 12.31 -7.45 -9.40
N SER A 180 12.46 -8.62 -8.83
CA SER A 180 11.35 -9.51 -8.52
C SER A 180 11.36 -9.86 -7.05
N SER A 181 10.19 -9.82 -6.43
CA SER A 181 10.00 -10.29 -5.07
C SER A 181 9.32 -11.65 -5.11
N ILE A 182 9.92 -12.64 -4.47
CA ILE A 182 9.36 -13.98 -4.36
C ILE A 182 8.35 -13.96 -3.20
N ASN A 183 7.12 -13.60 -3.53
CA ASN A 183 6.00 -13.67 -2.60
C ASN A 183 4.82 -14.34 -3.28
N TYR A 184 4.50 -15.55 -2.82
CA TYR A 184 3.41 -16.35 -3.39
C TYR A 184 2.05 -16.02 -2.79
N ASP A 185 2.03 -15.36 -1.61
CA ASP A 185 0.78 -15.11 -0.90
C ASP A 185 0.07 -13.83 -1.43
N TYR A 186 0.85 -12.78 -1.77
CA TYR A 186 0.29 -11.47 -2.15
C TYR A 186 1.11 -10.79 -3.25
N PRO A 187 1.17 -11.34 -4.47
CA PRO A 187 2.05 -10.84 -5.53
C PRO A 187 1.71 -9.43 -6.02
N SER A 188 0.45 -9.02 -5.95
CA SER A 188 -0.01 -7.70 -6.44
C SER A 188 0.16 -6.55 -5.43
N ASN A 189 0.49 -6.85 -4.17
CA ASN A 189 0.64 -5.84 -3.11
C ASN A 189 2.10 -5.45 -2.85
N ILE A 190 3.00 -5.80 -3.75
CA ILE A 190 4.42 -5.49 -3.59
C ILE A 190 4.67 -4.07 -4.10
N LEU A 191 5.20 -3.23 -3.24
CA LEU A 191 5.71 -1.91 -3.58
C LEU A 191 7.23 -1.94 -3.57
N TYR A 192 7.83 -1.41 -4.62
CA TYR A 192 9.27 -1.31 -4.77
C TYR A 192 9.72 0.11 -4.51
N SER A 193 10.84 0.23 -3.82
CA SER A 193 11.57 1.48 -3.62
C SER A 193 13.05 1.19 -3.82
N TYR A 194 13.76 2.08 -4.45
CA TYR A 194 15.17 1.90 -4.74
C TYR A 194 15.95 3.19 -4.50
N LYS A 195 17.25 3.03 -4.30
CA LYS A 195 18.22 4.10 -4.19
C LYS A 195 19.52 3.64 -4.85
N MET A 196 20.14 4.50 -5.63
CA MET A 196 21.50 4.31 -6.12
C MET A 196 22.44 5.24 -5.35
N GLU A 197 23.23 4.68 -4.45
CA GLU A 197 24.19 5.45 -3.67
C GLU A 197 25.23 6.10 -4.59
N GLY A 198 25.56 7.35 -4.31
CA GLY A 198 26.43 8.16 -5.15
C GLY A 198 25.73 8.86 -6.32
N PHE A 199 24.45 8.55 -6.59
CA PHE A 199 23.67 9.18 -7.64
C PHE A 199 22.36 9.80 -7.14
N TYR A 200 21.65 9.11 -6.23
CA TYR A 200 20.45 9.62 -5.58
C TYR A 200 20.68 9.76 -4.08
N ASP A 201 20.31 10.89 -3.49
CA ASP A 201 20.42 11.13 -2.05
C ASP A 201 19.30 10.47 -1.26
N GLU A 202 18.13 10.29 -1.88
CA GLU A 202 16.92 9.75 -1.25
C GLU A 202 16.42 8.49 -1.94
N TRP A 203 15.63 7.70 -1.20
CA TRP A 203 14.88 6.58 -1.76
C TRP A 203 13.79 7.06 -2.71
N SER A 204 13.58 6.33 -3.81
CA SER A 204 12.43 6.57 -4.68
C SER A 204 11.13 6.41 -3.90
N ARG A 205 10.06 7.07 -4.35
CA ARG A 205 8.73 6.82 -3.79
C ARG A 205 8.35 5.37 -4.06
N PRO A 206 7.75 4.66 -3.06
CA PRO A 206 7.26 3.31 -3.28
C PRO A 206 6.23 3.26 -4.41
N GLY A 207 6.37 2.30 -5.32
CA GLY A 207 5.48 2.12 -6.45
C GLY A 207 5.44 0.66 -6.92
N ASN A 208 4.51 0.34 -7.81
CA ASN A 208 4.33 -1.01 -8.34
C ASN A 208 5.30 -1.34 -9.48
N GLU A 209 6.05 -0.34 -9.98
CA GLU A 209 7.06 -0.58 -11.02
C GLU A 209 8.23 -1.36 -10.46
N ASN A 210 8.50 -2.50 -11.06
CA ASN A 210 9.61 -3.39 -10.71
C ASN A 210 10.80 -3.28 -11.68
N ILE A 211 10.78 -2.32 -12.60
CA ILE A 211 11.88 -2.03 -13.53
C ILE A 211 12.49 -0.70 -13.14
N ILE A 212 13.73 -0.76 -12.68
CA ILE A 212 14.52 0.41 -12.30
C ILE A 212 15.32 0.85 -13.53
N ARG A 213 15.08 2.07 -14.01
CA ARG A 213 15.74 2.61 -15.20
C ARG A 213 16.74 3.68 -14.82
N PHE A 214 17.92 3.56 -15.39
CA PHE A 214 18.99 4.54 -15.27
C PHE A 214 19.33 5.10 -16.64
N THR A 215 19.37 6.43 -16.72
CA THR A 215 19.69 7.15 -17.94
C THR A 215 20.70 8.25 -17.63
N ASN A 216 21.61 8.52 -18.56
CA ASN A 216 22.60 9.59 -18.45
C ASN A 216 23.47 9.54 -17.18
N LEU A 217 23.87 8.34 -16.78
CA LEU A 217 24.85 8.21 -15.70
C LEU A 217 26.17 8.81 -16.15
N SER A 218 26.76 9.64 -15.30
CA SER A 218 28.13 10.13 -15.51
C SER A 218 29.13 9.00 -15.25
N PRO A 219 30.24 8.95 -16.03
CA PRO A 219 31.32 8.03 -15.70
C PRO A 219 31.87 8.31 -14.29
N GLY A 220 32.05 7.26 -13.49
CA GLY A 220 32.49 7.32 -12.09
C GLY A 220 33.38 6.15 -11.73
#